data_c0cdd44d46e006a04c99f3b0129a65ad
#
_entry.id   c0cdd44d46e006a04c99f3b0129a65ad
#
_cell.length_a   1.000
_cell.length_b   1.000
_cell.length_c   1.000
_cell.angle_alpha   90.00
_cell.angle_beta   90.00
_cell.angle_gamma   90.00
#
_symmetry.space_group_name_H-M   'P 1'
#
loop_
_entity.id
_entity.type
_entity.pdbx_description
1 polymer ?
#
loop_
_entity_poly.entity_id
_entity_poly.type
_entity_poly.pdbx_seq_one_letter_code
_entity_poly.pdbx_strand_id
1 'polypeptide(L)'
;MLKNKVAIVTGGTRGIGYAVVEKFLQNGATVVLFGSRQETVTKAVASLKEKNENWEVSGAWPTLTDADAMTAEISKIKDKYGRIDILVNNAGISDSAPIEKYTADHFSKIMDLNVNAIMNGILPVVEIMKQQGGGCILNTSSMVSICGQPSGVAYPTSKYAVNGLTWSLARELGPFHIRVNAVAPGITRTDMVAALPKEMIQPLINRIPLRRMGEAEDVANAFLFLASDMASYVTGEILSVDGAMRS
;
A
#
# COMPACT_ATOMS: atom_id res chain seq x y z
N MET A 1 10.26 15.65 5.23
CA MET A 1 10.99 14.50 4.65
C MET A 1 10.65 14.33 3.17
N LEU A 2 9.42 14.67 2.74
CA LEU A 2 8.91 14.47 1.37
C LEU A 2 8.58 15.79 0.65
N LYS A 3 9.23 16.90 1.04
CA LYS A 3 8.98 18.21 0.42
C LYS A 3 9.20 18.16 -1.09
N ASN A 4 8.25 18.73 -1.86
CA ASN A 4 8.25 18.74 -3.34
C ASN A 4 8.18 17.35 -4.00
N LYS A 5 7.79 16.29 -3.27
CA LYS A 5 7.52 14.96 -3.82
C LYS A 5 6.04 14.81 -4.14
N VAL A 6 5.74 14.17 -5.26
CA VAL A 6 4.38 13.78 -5.66
C VAL A 6 4.22 12.29 -5.42
N ALA A 7 3.22 11.91 -4.63
CA ALA A 7 2.93 10.53 -4.25
C ALA A 7 1.53 10.10 -4.71
N ILE A 8 1.43 8.89 -5.21
CA ILE A 8 0.16 8.19 -5.46
C ILE A 8 0.01 7.10 -4.39
N VAL A 9 -1.17 7.03 -3.74
CA VAL A 9 -1.48 6.00 -2.73
C VAL A 9 -2.77 5.30 -3.10
N THR A 10 -2.70 4.03 -3.52
CA THR A 10 -3.90 3.23 -3.80
C THR A 10 -4.55 2.74 -2.50
N GLY A 11 -5.89 2.69 -2.45
CA GLY A 11 -6.60 2.34 -1.22
C GLY A 11 -6.44 3.39 -0.11
N GLY A 12 -6.26 4.67 -0.49
CA GLY A 12 -5.96 5.79 0.41
C GLY A 12 -7.15 6.35 1.19
N THR A 13 -8.35 5.76 1.08
CA THR A 13 -9.57 6.34 1.68
C THR A 13 -9.83 5.92 3.12
N ARG A 14 -9.16 4.90 3.65
CA ARG A 14 -9.30 4.38 5.03
C ARG A 14 -8.09 3.56 5.47
N GLY A 15 -8.06 3.22 6.76
CA GLY A 15 -7.08 2.30 7.34
C GLY A 15 -5.63 2.70 7.09
N ILE A 16 -4.77 1.74 6.77
CA ILE A 16 -3.34 1.94 6.53
C ILE A 16 -3.11 2.97 5.41
N GLY A 17 -3.82 2.84 4.28
CA GLY A 17 -3.65 3.75 3.14
C GLY A 17 -3.95 5.19 3.50
N TYR A 18 -5.01 5.46 4.27
CA TYR A 18 -5.34 6.81 4.75
C TYR A 18 -4.25 7.36 5.69
N ALA A 19 -3.76 6.52 6.62
CA ALA A 19 -2.67 6.92 7.50
C ALA A 19 -1.37 7.23 6.74
N VAL A 20 -1.07 6.48 5.67
CA VAL A 20 0.07 6.77 4.78
C VAL A 20 -0.13 8.12 4.07
N VAL A 21 -1.32 8.38 3.51
CA VAL A 21 -1.65 9.66 2.88
C VAL A 21 -1.43 10.81 3.87
N GLU A 22 -2.02 10.72 5.06
CA GLU A 22 -1.89 11.74 6.09
C GLU A 22 -0.42 11.95 6.51
N LYS A 23 0.32 10.87 6.74
CA LYS A 23 1.74 10.93 7.12
C LYS A 23 2.60 11.59 6.04
N PHE A 24 2.33 11.31 4.76
CA PHE A 24 3.06 11.92 3.64
C PHE A 24 2.76 13.42 3.52
N LEU A 25 1.49 13.82 3.68
CA LEU A 25 1.07 15.22 3.70
C LEU A 25 1.73 16.00 4.85
N GLN A 26 1.77 15.43 6.06
CA GLN A 26 2.47 16.00 7.22
C GLN A 26 3.95 16.23 6.95
N ASN A 27 4.55 15.49 6.03
CA ASN A 27 5.94 15.58 5.65
C ASN A 27 6.21 16.36 4.36
N GLY A 28 5.19 17.07 3.86
CA GLY A 28 5.31 18.05 2.77
C GLY A 28 5.16 17.46 1.36
N ALA A 29 4.65 16.25 1.22
CA ALA A 29 4.31 15.68 -0.09
C ALA A 29 3.02 16.27 -0.64
N THR A 30 2.90 16.33 -1.97
CA THR A 30 1.63 16.37 -2.69
C THR A 30 1.14 14.95 -2.86
N VAL A 31 -0.12 14.64 -2.47
CA VAL A 31 -0.62 13.28 -2.51
C VAL A 31 -1.90 13.17 -3.33
N VAL A 32 -1.91 12.20 -4.26
CA VAL A 32 -3.14 11.77 -4.96
C VAL A 32 -3.55 10.42 -4.39
N LEU A 33 -4.65 10.39 -3.64
CA LEU A 33 -5.18 9.14 -3.10
C LEU A 33 -6.16 8.49 -4.08
N PHE A 34 -6.05 7.17 -4.26
CA PHE A 34 -7.01 6.39 -5.04
C PHE A 34 -7.94 5.61 -4.13
N GLY A 35 -9.21 5.63 -4.46
CA GLY A 35 -10.25 4.81 -3.84
C GLY A 35 -11.11 4.11 -4.88
N SER A 36 -12.04 3.26 -4.44
CA SER A 36 -12.91 2.49 -5.34
C SER A 36 -14.18 3.24 -5.75
N ARG A 37 -14.53 4.34 -5.08
CA ARG A 37 -15.76 5.11 -5.34
C ARG A 37 -15.53 6.60 -5.09
N GLN A 38 -16.13 7.43 -5.92
CA GLN A 38 -16.07 8.89 -5.82
C GLN A 38 -16.44 9.40 -4.42
N GLU A 39 -17.55 8.93 -3.89
CA GLU A 39 -18.05 9.35 -2.57
C GLU A 39 -17.00 9.16 -1.45
N THR A 40 -16.39 7.98 -1.37
CA THR A 40 -15.38 7.67 -0.33
C THR A 40 -14.09 8.48 -0.52
N VAL A 41 -13.71 8.74 -1.77
CA VAL A 41 -12.56 9.58 -2.12
C VAL A 41 -12.83 11.03 -1.71
N THR A 42 -13.97 11.60 -2.10
CA THR A 42 -14.34 12.97 -1.75
C THR A 42 -14.37 13.17 -0.24
N LYS A 43 -14.95 12.21 0.50
CA LYS A 43 -15.01 12.26 1.96
C LYS A 43 -13.61 12.20 2.60
N ALA A 44 -12.73 11.35 2.09
CA ALA A 44 -11.37 11.23 2.61
C ALA A 44 -10.55 12.50 2.35
N VAL A 45 -10.65 13.08 1.15
CA VAL A 45 -9.99 14.36 0.82
C VAL A 45 -10.50 15.49 1.70
N ALA A 46 -11.83 15.60 1.89
CA ALA A 46 -12.43 16.61 2.76
C ALA A 46 -11.90 16.48 4.21
N SER A 47 -11.91 15.27 4.76
CA SER A 47 -11.40 15.01 6.12
C SER A 47 -9.92 15.37 6.29
N LEU A 48 -9.08 15.15 5.27
CA LEU A 48 -7.68 15.58 5.31
C LEU A 48 -7.55 17.10 5.25
N LYS A 49 -8.34 17.77 4.41
CA LYS A 49 -8.37 19.24 4.30
C LYS A 49 -8.89 19.92 5.58
N GLU A 50 -9.82 19.31 6.29
CA GLU A 50 -10.27 19.79 7.61
C GLU A 50 -9.14 19.77 8.66
N LYS A 51 -8.22 18.79 8.60
CA LYS A 51 -7.05 18.72 9.48
C LYS A 51 -6.02 19.82 9.16
N ASN A 52 -5.82 20.12 7.88
CA ASN A 52 -4.97 21.21 7.42
C ASN A 52 -5.33 21.58 5.98
N GLU A 53 -5.90 22.77 5.80
CA GLU A 53 -6.33 23.30 4.50
C GLU A 53 -5.18 23.48 3.49
N ASN A 54 -3.96 23.68 3.98
CA ASN A 54 -2.76 23.87 3.15
C ASN A 54 -2.16 22.56 2.61
N TRP A 55 -2.68 21.39 3.00
CA TRP A 55 -2.19 20.14 2.45
C TRP A 55 -2.58 19.99 0.98
N GLU A 56 -1.60 19.69 0.13
CA GLU A 56 -1.80 19.42 -1.29
C GLU A 56 -2.28 17.98 -1.51
N VAL A 57 -3.59 17.78 -1.36
CA VAL A 57 -4.24 16.49 -1.52
C VAL A 57 -5.35 16.54 -2.56
N SER A 58 -5.39 15.52 -3.41
CA SER A 58 -6.48 15.26 -4.34
C SER A 58 -6.79 13.77 -4.40
N GLY A 59 -7.86 13.39 -5.08
CA GLY A 59 -8.24 11.99 -5.16
C GLY A 59 -8.79 11.60 -6.53
N ALA A 60 -8.68 10.30 -6.83
CA ALA A 60 -9.22 9.67 -8.03
C ALA A 60 -9.77 8.27 -7.70
N TRP A 61 -10.55 7.70 -8.63
CA TRP A 61 -11.18 6.39 -8.43
C TRP A 61 -11.13 5.50 -9.68
N PRO A 62 -9.92 5.32 -10.30
CA PRO A 62 -9.80 4.44 -11.43
C PRO A 62 -10.07 2.98 -11.02
N THR A 63 -10.56 2.17 -11.96
CA THR A 63 -10.63 0.72 -11.77
C THR A 63 -9.23 0.14 -11.79
N LEU A 64 -8.67 -0.21 -10.64
CA LEU A 64 -7.26 -0.63 -10.52
C LEU A 64 -6.92 -1.89 -11.34
N THR A 65 -7.91 -2.74 -11.61
CA THR A 65 -7.75 -3.96 -12.42
C THR A 65 -7.85 -3.69 -13.93
N ASP A 66 -8.11 -2.47 -14.32
CA ASP A 66 -8.15 -2.01 -15.71
C ASP A 66 -6.86 -1.23 -16.02
N ALA A 67 -6.01 -1.79 -16.88
CA ALA A 67 -4.71 -1.22 -17.22
C ALA A 67 -4.81 0.12 -17.97
N ASP A 68 -5.82 0.26 -18.85
CA ASP A 68 -6.03 1.49 -19.61
C ASP A 68 -6.55 2.61 -18.71
N ALA A 69 -7.48 2.31 -17.81
CA ALA A 69 -7.97 3.26 -16.81
C ALA A 69 -6.84 3.75 -15.89
N MET A 70 -5.96 2.85 -15.45
CA MET A 70 -4.80 3.20 -14.63
C MET A 70 -3.79 4.07 -15.40
N THR A 71 -3.46 3.71 -16.63
CA THR A 71 -2.56 4.48 -17.48
C THR A 71 -3.09 5.89 -17.74
N ALA A 72 -4.36 6.00 -18.08
CA ALA A 72 -5.02 7.30 -18.31
C ALA A 72 -4.98 8.20 -17.08
N GLU A 73 -5.27 7.64 -15.89
CA GLU A 73 -5.28 8.42 -14.65
C GLU A 73 -3.87 8.85 -14.21
N ILE A 74 -2.89 7.97 -14.33
CA ILE A 74 -1.49 8.27 -14.03
C ILE A 74 -0.94 9.35 -14.98
N SER A 75 -1.32 9.32 -16.26
CA SER A 75 -0.95 10.36 -17.23
C SER A 75 -1.51 11.73 -16.82
N LYS A 76 -2.78 11.83 -16.43
CA LYS A 76 -3.37 13.08 -15.92
C LYS A 76 -2.62 13.63 -14.70
N ILE A 77 -2.18 12.75 -13.78
CA ILE A 77 -1.40 13.15 -12.61
C ILE A 77 -0.04 13.69 -13.06
N LYS A 78 0.63 13.00 -13.98
CA LYS A 78 1.90 13.46 -14.56
C LYS A 78 1.74 14.83 -15.24
N ASP A 79 0.69 15.01 -16.02
CA ASP A 79 0.43 16.28 -16.72
C ASP A 79 0.17 17.43 -15.73
N LYS A 80 -0.58 17.15 -14.65
CA LYS A 80 -0.92 18.14 -13.62
C LYS A 80 0.27 18.56 -12.76
N TYR A 81 1.09 17.60 -12.32
CA TYR A 81 2.14 17.84 -11.32
C TYR A 81 3.55 17.80 -11.90
N GLY A 82 3.72 17.40 -13.14
CA GLY A 82 5.02 17.35 -13.83
C GLY A 82 5.91 16.18 -13.43
N ARG A 83 5.57 15.44 -12.35
CA ARG A 83 6.37 14.33 -11.82
C ARG A 83 5.54 13.36 -11.00
N ILE A 84 6.05 12.14 -10.77
CA ILE A 84 5.55 11.16 -9.82
C ILE A 84 6.76 10.53 -9.12
N ASP A 85 6.97 10.83 -7.84
CA ASP A 85 8.16 10.39 -7.10
C ASP A 85 7.93 9.10 -6.34
N ILE A 86 6.68 8.87 -5.89
CA ILE A 86 6.35 7.77 -5.01
C ILE A 86 5.04 7.12 -5.48
N LEU A 87 5.06 5.79 -5.64
CA LEU A 87 3.86 4.98 -5.81
C LEU A 87 3.72 4.04 -4.61
N VAL A 88 2.59 4.13 -3.88
CA VAL A 88 2.24 3.19 -2.82
C VAL A 88 1.09 2.31 -3.28
N ASN A 89 1.38 1.04 -3.55
CA ASN A 89 0.42 -0.01 -3.86
C ASN A 89 -0.09 -0.60 -2.54
N ASN A 90 -1.17 0.00 -2.00
CA ASN A 90 -1.74 -0.43 -0.73
C ASN A 90 -3.14 -1.05 -0.89
N ALA A 91 -3.85 -0.77 -1.98
CA ALA A 91 -5.15 -1.37 -2.23
C ALA A 91 -5.07 -2.91 -2.25
N GLY A 92 -6.05 -3.56 -1.64
CA GLY A 92 -6.15 -5.01 -1.62
C GLY A 92 -7.35 -5.48 -0.80
N ILE A 93 -7.65 -6.75 -0.94
CA ILE A 93 -8.68 -7.45 -0.17
C ILE A 93 -8.08 -8.63 0.57
N SER A 94 -8.55 -8.85 1.79
CA SER A 94 -8.25 -10.05 2.57
C SER A 94 -9.22 -11.18 2.20
N ASP A 95 -8.86 -12.39 2.60
CA ASP A 95 -9.67 -13.58 2.42
C ASP A 95 -9.52 -14.51 3.63
N SER A 96 -10.60 -15.16 3.99
CA SER A 96 -10.66 -16.15 5.09
C SER A 96 -11.53 -17.35 4.72
N ALA A 97 -11.87 -17.53 3.45
CA ALA A 97 -12.69 -18.66 3.01
C ALA A 97 -11.93 -19.99 3.22
N PRO A 98 -12.54 -21.01 3.80
CA PRO A 98 -11.93 -22.34 3.91
C PRO A 98 -11.82 -22.98 2.53
N ILE A 99 -10.86 -23.91 2.36
CA ILE A 99 -10.52 -24.51 1.05
C ILE A 99 -11.72 -25.18 0.37
N GLU A 100 -12.63 -25.76 1.13
CA GLU A 100 -13.81 -26.43 0.62
C GLU A 100 -14.82 -25.50 -0.06
N LYS A 101 -14.70 -24.18 0.19
CA LYS A 101 -15.55 -23.14 -0.42
C LYS A 101 -14.84 -22.39 -1.55
N TYR A 102 -13.62 -22.78 -1.90
CA TYR A 102 -12.85 -22.09 -2.94
C TYR A 102 -13.37 -22.45 -4.33
N THR A 103 -13.38 -21.44 -5.19
CA THR A 103 -13.54 -21.58 -6.64
C THR A 103 -12.38 -20.90 -7.35
N ALA A 104 -12.14 -21.27 -8.61
CA ALA A 104 -11.13 -20.61 -9.43
C ALA A 104 -11.39 -19.09 -9.56
N ASP A 105 -12.65 -18.69 -9.72
CA ASP A 105 -13.05 -17.29 -9.83
C ASP A 105 -12.78 -16.52 -8.53
N HIS A 106 -13.03 -17.13 -7.37
CA HIS A 106 -12.72 -16.50 -6.08
C HIS A 106 -11.23 -16.27 -5.93
N PHE A 107 -10.40 -17.25 -6.28
CA PHE A 107 -8.95 -17.13 -6.27
C PHE A 107 -8.47 -16.04 -7.23
N SER A 108 -8.93 -16.07 -8.49
CA SER A 108 -8.58 -15.08 -9.52
C SER A 108 -8.92 -13.65 -9.08
N LYS A 109 -10.10 -13.42 -8.52
CA LYS A 109 -10.52 -12.10 -8.04
C LYS A 109 -9.56 -11.50 -7.02
N ILE A 110 -9.02 -12.33 -6.11
CA ILE A 110 -8.06 -11.86 -5.11
C ILE A 110 -6.70 -11.57 -5.77
N MET A 111 -6.25 -12.45 -6.68
CA MET A 111 -5.01 -12.24 -7.42
C MET A 111 -5.09 -11.00 -8.31
N ASP A 112 -6.20 -10.76 -8.97
CA ASP A 112 -6.40 -9.60 -9.85
C ASP A 112 -6.25 -8.29 -9.10
N LEU A 113 -6.88 -8.16 -7.93
CA LEU A 113 -6.77 -6.92 -7.17
C LEU A 113 -5.46 -6.81 -6.39
N ASN A 114 -4.99 -7.91 -5.79
CA ASN A 114 -3.83 -7.86 -4.90
C ASN A 114 -2.48 -7.93 -5.63
N VAL A 115 -2.46 -8.40 -6.90
CA VAL A 115 -1.22 -8.60 -7.68
C VAL A 115 -1.29 -7.90 -9.03
N ASN A 116 -2.28 -8.24 -9.90
CA ASN A 116 -2.33 -7.69 -11.25
C ASN A 116 -2.56 -6.17 -11.23
N ALA A 117 -3.40 -5.66 -10.34
CA ALA A 117 -3.63 -4.23 -10.17
C ALA A 117 -2.37 -3.46 -9.75
N ILE A 118 -1.45 -4.09 -9.01
CA ILE A 118 -0.14 -3.51 -8.66
C ILE A 118 0.66 -3.27 -9.96
N MET A 119 0.71 -4.24 -10.85
CA MET A 119 1.42 -4.11 -12.12
C MET A 119 0.79 -3.03 -13.02
N ASN A 120 -0.54 -2.92 -13.04
CA ASN A 120 -1.23 -1.85 -13.79
C ASN A 120 -0.83 -0.44 -13.32
N GLY A 121 -0.51 -0.28 -12.03
CA GLY A 121 0.03 0.98 -11.49
C GLY A 121 1.52 1.15 -11.76
N ILE A 122 2.31 0.10 -11.66
CA ILE A 122 3.77 0.14 -11.81
C ILE A 122 4.19 0.49 -13.24
N LEU A 123 3.61 -0.18 -14.23
CA LEU A 123 4.04 -0.04 -15.63
C LEU A 123 4.06 1.43 -16.11
N PRO A 124 2.97 2.21 -16.01
CA PRO A 124 3.01 3.61 -16.45
C PRO A 124 3.88 4.51 -15.55
N VAL A 125 3.96 4.22 -14.24
CA VAL A 125 4.78 5.02 -13.31
C VAL A 125 6.27 4.80 -13.55
N VAL A 126 6.71 3.59 -13.87
CA VAL A 126 8.13 3.28 -14.16
C VAL A 126 8.65 4.09 -15.33
N GLU A 127 7.88 4.22 -16.40
CA GLU A 127 8.29 5.04 -17.55
C GLU A 127 8.50 6.53 -17.16
N ILE A 128 7.61 7.06 -16.32
CA ILE A 128 7.73 8.42 -15.80
C ILE A 128 8.97 8.54 -14.89
N MET A 129 9.17 7.58 -13.99
CA MET A 129 10.29 7.58 -13.04
C MET A 129 11.64 7.44 -13.76
N LYS A 130 11.74 6.63 -14.82
CA LYS A 130 12.95 6.53 -15.66
C LYS A 130 13.28 7.88 -16.31
N GLN A 131 12.29 8.54 -16.91
CA GLN A 131 12.48 9.84 -17.58
C GLN A 131 12.90 10.95 -16.62
N GLN A 132 12.45 10.93 -15.37
CA GLN A 132 12.81 11.93 -14.35
C GLN A 132 14.07 11.58 -13.54
N GLY A 133 14.69 10.41 -13.79
CA GLY A 133 15.96 10.00 -13.20
C GLY A 133 15.84 9.31 -11.85
N GLY A 134 14.67 8.75 -11.47
CA GLY A 134 14.51 7.96 -10.26
C GLY A 134 13.12 8.04 -9.65
N GLY A 135 12.90 7.23 -8.62
CA GLY A 135 11.62 7.15 -7.91
C GLY A 135 11.60 6.12 -6.79
N CYS A 136 10.43 5.94 -6.19
CA CYS A 136 10.22 4.98 -5.12
C CYS A 136 8.88 4.27 -5.28
N ILE A 137 8.89 2.95 -5.33
CA ILE A 137 7.70 2.09 -5.38
C ILE A 137 7.63 1.32 -4.06
N LEU A 138 6.50 1.39 -3.40
CA LEU A 138 6.25 0.76 -2.11
C LEU A 138 5.02 -0.13 -2.20
N ASN A 139 5.15 -1.39 -1.83
CA ASN A 139 4.07 -2.35 -1.87
C ASN A 139 3.61 -2.71 -0.45
N THR A 140 2.31 -2.94 -0.27
CA THR A 140 1.77 -3.47 0.97
C THR A 140 1.72 -4.99 0.89
N SER A 141 2.66 -5.64 1.57
CA SER A 141 2.68 -7.08 1.80
C SER A 141 1.86 -7.42 3.06
N SER A 142 2.23 -8.45 3.79
CA SER A 142 1.62 -8.85 5.07
C SER A 142 2.53 -9.84 5.79
N MET A 143 2.40 -9.98 7.10
CA MET A 143 3.04 -11.06 7.86
C MET A 143 2.69 -12.45 7.29
N VAL A 144 1.48 -12.64 6.77
CA VAL A 144 1.05 -13.92 6.19
C VAL A 144 1.77 -14.27 4.87
N SER A 145 2.49 -13.34 4.27
CA SER A 145 3.40 -13.61 3.15
C SER A 145 4.64 -14.40 3.55
N ILE A 146 4.80 -14.72 4.82
CA ILE A 146 5.96 -15.46 5.35
C ILE A 146 5.50 -16.70 6.11
N CYS A 147 4.45 -16.58 6.94
CA CYS A 147 3.97 -17.68 7.77
C CYS A 147 2.69 -18.36 7.25
N GLY A 148 2.04 -17.82 6.21
CA GLY A 148 0.72 -18.28 5.78
C GLY A 148 -0.39 -17.91 6.77
N GLN A 149 -1.57 -18.51 6.59
CA GLN A 149 -2.70 -18.37 7.51
C GLN A 149 -3.56 -19.64 7.51
N PRO A 150 -4.39 -19.87 8.55
CA PRO A 150 -5.17 -21.12 8.69
C PRO A 150 -6.25 -21.33 7.63
N SER A 151 -6.76 -20.26 7.02
CA SER A 151 -7.81 -20.29 5.97
C SER A 151 -7.66 -19.09 5.05
N GLY A 152 -8.25 -19.14 3.84
CA GLY A 152 -8.13 -18.06 2.87
C GLY A 152 -6.81 -18.10 2.09
N VAL A 153 -6.55 -19.20 1.41
CA VAL A 153 -5.28 -19.50 0.73
C VAL A 153 -4.86 -18.44 -0.31
N ALA A 154 -5.82 -17.78 -0.97
CA ALA A 154 -5.50 -16.78 -2.00
C ALA A 154 -4.83 -15.53 -1.43
N TYR A 155 -5.21 -15.09 -0.22
CA TYR A 155 -4.64 -13.89 0.37
C TYR A 155 -3.13 -14.04 0.67
N PRO A 156 -2.66 -15.03 1.45
CA PRO A 156 -1.22 -15.22 1.65
C PRO A 156 -0.48 -15.48 0.33
N THR A 157 -1.07 -16.26 -0.59
CA THR A 157 -0.47 -16.48 -1.93
C THR A 157 -0.25 -15.15 -2.66
N SER A 158 -1.24 -14.26 -2.67
CA SER A 158 -1.10 -12.94 -3.28
C SER A 158 -0.01 -12.11 -2.62
N LYS A 159 0.15 -12.20 -1.29
CA LYS A 159 1.17 -11.43 -0.56
C LYS A 159 2.58 -12.01 -0.74
N TYR A 160 2.73 -13.32 -0.94
CA TYR A 160 3.99 -13.93 -1.42
C TYR A 160 4.35 -13.44 -2.83
N ALA A 161 3.35 -13.35 -3.73
CA ALA A 161 3.57 -12.80 -5.08
C ALA A 161 4.06 -11.34 -5.02
N VAL A 162 3.49 -10.51 -4.12
CA VAL A 162 3.94 -9.12 -3.90
C VAL A 162 5.41 -9.07 -3.44
N ASN A 163 5.85 -9.99 -2.58
CA ASN A 163 7.26 -10.08 -2.20
C ASN A 163 8.14 -10.42 -3.40
N GLY A 164 7.75 -11.40 -4.21
CA GLY A 164 8.46 -11.78 -5.44
C GLY A 164 8.58 -10.61 -6.43
N LEU A 165 7.47 -9.87 -6.65
CA LEU A 165 7.48 -8.64 -7.46
C LEU A 165 8.45 -7.60 -6.89
N THR A 166 8.43 -7.39 -5.58
CA THR A 166 9.30 -6.42 -4.91
C THR A 166 10.78 -6.73 -5.14
N TRP A 167 11.20 -7.98 -4.94
CA TRP A 167 12.59 -8.40 -5.13
C TRP A 167 13.05 -8.30 -6.59
N SER A 168 12.19 -8.74 -7.52
CA SER A 168 12.53 -8.74 -8.96
C SER A 168 12.63 -7.33 -9.49
N LEU A 169 11.63 -6.49 -9.19
CA LEU A 169 11.61 -5.09 -9.65
C LEU A 169 12.72 -4.24 -9.01
N ALA A 170 13.09 -4.50 -7.75
CA ALA A 170 14.21 -3.81 -7.12
C ALA A 170 15.54 -4.03 -7.88
N ARG A 171 15.76 -5.24 -8.40
CA ARG A 171 16.95 -5.56 -9.20
C ARG A 171 16.90 -4.96 -10.60
N GLU A 172 15.74 -5.07 -11.26
CA GLU A 172 15.55 -4.60 -12.62
C GLU A 172 15.58 -3.06 -12.72
N LEU A 173 14.96 -2.38 -11.73
CA LEU A 173 14.79 -0.93 -11.75
C LEU A 173 15.92 -0.16 -11.04
N GLY A 174 16.77 -0.84 -10.28
CA GLY A 174 17.92 -0.25 -9.59
C GLY A 174 18.84 0.58 -10.48
N PRO A 175 19.22 0.13 -11.70
CA PRO A 175 20.02 0.92 -12.64
C PRO A 175 19.40 2.27 -13.05
N PHE A 176 18.09 2.45 -12.87
CA PHE A 176 17.36 3.68 -13.14
C PHE A 176 17.12 4.53 -11.88
N HIS A 177 17.80 4.21 -10.77
CA HIS A 177 17.62 4.87 -9.47
C HIS A 177 16.19 4.81 -8.92
N ILE A 178 15.44 3.75 -9.27
CA ILE A 178 14.11 3.48 -8.75
C ILE A 178 14.23 2.41 -7.67
N ARG A 179 13.87 2.78 -6.43
CA ARG A 179 13.83 1.86 -5.30
C ARG A 179 12.49 1.15 -5.23
N VAL A 180 12.48 -0.15 -4.94
CA VAL A 180 11.24 -0.92 -4.77
C VAL A 180 11.34 -1.70 -3.47
N ASN A 181 10.42 -1.42 -2.52
CA ASN A 181 10.35 -2.09 -1.23
C ASN A 181 8.91 -2.47 -0.89
N ALA A 182 8.74 -3.29 0.12
CA ALA A 182 7.43 -3.58 0.68
C ALA A 182 7.41 -3.39 2.20
N VAL A 183 6.23 -3.04 2.74
CA VAL A 183 5.94 -3.12 4.16
C VAL A 183 5.04 -4.33 4.38
N ALA A 184 5.36 -5.15 5.38
CA ALA A 184 4.61 -6.34 5.78
C ALA A 184 3.99 -6.12 7.18
N PRO A 185 2.75 -5.57 7.23
CA PRO A 185 2.06 -5.36 8.49
C PRO A 185 1.69 -6.68 9.17
N GLY A 186 1.75 -6.68 10.51
CA GLY A 186 1.11 -7.67 11.35
C GLY A 186 -0.37 -7.35 11.60
N ILE A 187 -0.88 -7.82 12.74
CA ILE A 187 -2.25 -7.49 13.17
C ILE A 187 -2.31 -6.01 13.51
N THR A 188 -2.98 -5.27 12.63
CA THR A 188 -3.12 -3.81 12.72
C THR A 188 -4.57 -3.44 13.01
N ARG A 189 -4.79 -2.51 13.94
CA ARG A 189 -6.11 -1.98 14.26
C ARG A 189 -6.68 -1.24 13.06
N THR A 190 -7.67 -1.86 12.44
CA THR A 190 -8.48 -1.30 11.36
C THR A 190 -9.95 -1.39 11.78
N ASP A 191 -10.84 -0.70 11.08
CA ASP A 191 -12.28 -0.75 11.36
C ASP A 191 -12.81 -2.19 11.42
N MET A 192 -12.26 -3.07 10.57
CA MET A 192 -12.62 -4.49 10.53
C MET A 192 -12.22 -5.23 11.81
N VAL A 193 -11.03 -5.00 12.33
CA VAL A 193 -10.54 -5.64 13.56
C VAL A 193 -11.19 -5.01 14.80
N ALA A 194 -11.42 -3.70 14.79
CA ALA A 194 -12.08 -2.99 15.89
C ALA A 194 -13.53 -3.44 16.10
N ALA A 195 -14.18 -3.97 15.07
CA ALA A 195 -15.54 -4.52 15.14
C ALA A 195 -15.63 -5.93 15.75
N LEU A 196 -14.50 -6.61 15.98
CA LEU A 196 -14.48 -7.94 16.60
C LEU A 196 -14.70 -7.87 18.12
N PRO A 197 -15.33 -8.87 18.73
CA PRO A 197 -15.46 -8.98 20.18
C PRO A 197 -14.08 -9.00 20.87
N LYS A 198 -13.99 -8.39 22.05
CA LYS A 198 -12.74 -8.33 22.83
C LYS A 198 -12.15 -9.71 23.13
N GLU A 199 -13.02 -10.69 23.35
CA GLU A 199 -12.68 -12.09 23.63
C GLU A 199 -11.92 -12.74 22.45
N MET A 200 -12.17 -12.31 21.22
CA MET A 200 -11.45 -12.76 20.02
C MET A 200 -10.14 -12.00 19.80
N ILE A 201 -10.09 -10.74 20.22
CA ILE A 201 -8.91 -9.87 20.03
C ILE A 201 -7.82 -10.19 21.06
N GLN A 202 -8.18 -10.42 22.32
CA GLN A 202 -7.20 -10.60 23.41
C GLN A 202 -6.22 -11.78 23.19
N PRO A 203 -6.67 -12.97 22.72
CA PRO A 203 -5.73 -14.06 22.38
C PRO A 203 -4.75 -13.69 21.27
N LEU A 204 -5.17 -12.87 20.30
CA LEU A 204 -4.28 -12.38 19.24
C LEU A 204 -3.22 -11.43 19.82
N ILE A 205 -3.62 -10.49 20.67
CA ILE A 205 -2.69 -9.56 21.32
C ILE A 205 -1.66 -10.33 22.17
N ASN A 206 -2.10 -11.36 22.90
CA ASN A 206 -1.22 -12.16 23.75
C ASN A 206 -0.11 -12.89 22.97
N ARG A 207 -0.33 -13.14 21.68
CA ARG A 207 0.66 -13.75 20.79
C ARG A 207 1.67 -12.75 20.21
N ILE A 208 1.36 -11.44 20.28
CA ILE A 208 2.28 -10.40 19.82
C ILE A 208 3.30 -10.11 20.93
N PRO A 209 4.60 -10.26 20.71
CA PRO A 209 5.62 -9.96 21.72
C PRO A 209 5.53 -8.53 22.29
N LEU A 210 5.23 -7.53 21.46
CA LEU A 210 5.00 -6.15 21.93
C LEU A 210 3.68 -5.93 22.69
N ARG A 211 2.85 -6.99 22.90
CA ARG A 211 1.63 -6.97 23.72
C ARG A 211 0.59 -5.92 23.31
N ARG A 212 0.62 -5.49 22.06
CA ARG A 212 -0.40 -4.63 21.46
C ARG A 212 -0.57 -4.94 19.97
N MET A 213 -1.71 -4.63 19.42
CA MET A 213 -1.87 -4.53 17.97
C MET A 213 -1.06 -3.34 17.45
N GLY A 214 -0.65 -3.40 16.18
CA GLY A 214 -0.16 -2.23 15.47
C GLY A 214 -1.30 -1.24 15.22
N GLU A 215 -0.98 0.03 15.19
CA GLU A 215 -1.86 1.08 14.69
C GLU A 215 -1.53 1.36 13.21
N ALA A 216 -2.49 1.91 12.46
CA ALA A 216 -2.26 2.29 11.07
C ALA A 216 -1.07 3.26 10.93
N GLU A 217 -0.85 4.10 11.96
CA GLU A 217 0.29 5.01 12.02
C GLU A 217 1.64 4.29 12.17
N ASP A 218 1.72 3.18 12.92
CA ASP A 218 2.98 2.38 13.01
C ASP A 218 3.42 1.95 11.60
N VAL A 219 2.46 1.52 10.78
CA VAL A 219 2.70 1.09 9.40
C VAL A 219 3.03 2.28 8.49
N ALA A 220 2.31 3.41 8.64
CA ALA A 220 2.55 4.62 7.87
C ALA A 220 3.95 5.22 8.13
N ASN A 221 4.49 5.10 9.35
CA ASN A 221 5.85 5.51 9.68
C ASN A 221 6.90 4.69 8.92
N ALA A 222 6.69 3.40 8.73
CA ALA A 222 7.56 2.55 7.92
C ALA A 222 7.52 2.93 6.43
N PHE A 223 6.33 3.22 5.90
CA PHE A 223 6.19 3.75 4.54
C PHE A 223 6.90 5.09 4.38
N LEU A 224 6.77 6.01 5.35
CA LEU A 224 7.48 7.30 5.32
C LEU A 224 8.99 7.12 5.29
N PHE A 225 9.53 6.25 6.14
CA PHE A 225 10.97 5.93 6.14
C PHE A 225 11.41 5.44 4.76
N LEU A 226 10.75 4.42 4.22
CA LEU A 226 11.11 3.82 2.93
C LEU A 226 10.92 4.80 1.76
N ALA A 227 9.96 5.73 1.84
CA ALA A 227 9.73 6.75 0.82
C ALA A 227 10.79 7.86 0.83
N SER A 228 11.42 8.11 1.98
CA SER A 228 12.35 9.22 2.19
C SER A 228 13.79 8.91 1.77
N ASP A 229 14.63 9.95 1.72
CA ASP A 229 16.05 9.83 1.44
C ASP A 229 16.83 9.09 2.56
N MET A 230 16.23 8.92 3.76
CA MET A 230 16.80 8.06 4.81
C MET A 230 16.95 6.59 4.36
N ALA A 231 16.13 6.17 3.40
CA ALA A 231 16.17 4.83 2.81
C ALA A 231 16.86 4.82 1.42
N SER A 232 17.74 5.78 1.13
CA SER A 232 18.35 5.93 -0.21
C SER A 232 19.14 4.71 -0.67
N TYR A 233 19.62 3.86 0.25
CA TYR A 233 20.35 2.61 -0.06
C TYR A 233 19.53 1.36 0.29
N VAL A 234 18.19 1.52 0.50
CA VAL A 234 17.28 0.41 0.82
C VAL A 234 16.41 0.13 -0.41
N THR A 235 16.60 -1.03 -1.03
CA THR A 235 15.77 -1.53 -2.13
C THR A 235 15.70 -3.06 -2.07
N GLY A 236 14.56 -3.64 -2.40
CA GLY A 236 14.30 -5.08 -2.30
C GLY A 236 13.98 -5.55 -0.87
N GLU A 237 13.72 -4.62 0.06
CA GLU A 237 13.40 -4.96 1.45
C GLU A 237 11.90 -5.25 1.62
N ILE A 238 11.60 -6.26 2.46
CA ILE A 238 10.25 -6.57 2.96
C ILE A 238 10.24 -6.22 4.45
N LEU A 239 10.00 -4.96 4.76
CA LEU A 239 10.06 -4.44 6.13
C LEU A 239 8.85 -4.89 6.94
N SER A 240 9.08 -5.70 7.96
CA SER A 240 8.01 -6.13 8.86
C SER A 240 7.67 -5.07 9.89
N VAL A 241 6.36 -4.87 10.07
CA VAL A 241 5.78 -4.00 11.11
C VAL A 241 4.70 -4.82 11.83
N ASP A 242 5.13 -5.78 12.65
CA ASP A 242 4.26 -6.83 13.19
C ASP A 242 4.44 -7.09 14.69
N GLY A 243 5.25 -6.29 15.40
CA GLY A 243 5.51 -6.47 16.82
C GLY A 243 6.22 -7.79 17.14
N ALA A 244 6.96 -8.35 16.16
CA ALA A 244 7.64 -9.64 16.19
C ALA A 244 6.69 -10.86 16.22
N MET A 245 5.44 -10.71 15.76
CA MET A 245 4.43 -11.78 15.81
C MET A 245 4.79 -13.00 14.94
N ARG A 246 5.54 -12.80 13.87
CA ARG A 246 5.96 -13.87 12.94
C ARG A 246 7.23 -14.62 13.36
N SER A 247 7.88 -14.16 14.41
CA SER A 247 9.16 -14.70 14.90
C SER A 247 8.97 -15.94 15.77
#